data_ddf6a282d7a1036f3fcd2836c37b288a
#
_entry.id   ddf6a282d7a1036f3fcd2836c37b288a
#
_cell.length_a   1.000
_cell.length_b   1.000
_cell.length_c   1.000
_cell.angle_alpha   90.00
_cell.angle_beta   90.00
_cell.angle_gamma   90.00
#
_symmetry.space_group_name_H-M   'P 1'
#
loop_
_entity.id
_entity.type
_entity.pdbx_description
1 polymer ?
#
loop_
_entity_poly.entity_id
_entity_poly.type
_entity_poly.pdbx_seq_one_letter_code
_entity_poly.pdbx_strand_id
1 'polypeptide(L)'
;MIPSRTNNIRLIKMVGVIIFAGIVIIYAFFRILNYARGPAIIITEPENGITTSINTITIRGQALRINKLTLNGNPITTDEQGFWSHKIIVFEGLNKITIVAEDQFGRSTSRGLDIVGKM
;
A
#
# COMPACT_ATOMS: atom_id res chain seq x y z
N MET A 1 30.85 -46.29 21.14
CA MET A 1 30.94 -45.19 22.10
C MET A 1 29.56 -44.63 22.38
N ILE A 2 29.12 -44.61 23.61
CA ILE A 2 27.83 -44.06 23.97
C ILE A 2 28.00 -42.56 24.15
N PRO A 3 27.31 -41.71 23.38
CA PRO A 3 27.40 -40.28 23.58
C PRO A 3 26.91 -39.89 24.97
N SER A 4 27.65 -39.03 25.64
CA SER A 4 27.26 -38.58 26.96
C SER A 4 25.96 -37.77 26.88
N ARG A 5 25.16 -37.79 27.97
CA ARG A 5 23.94 -36.99 28.10
C ARG A 5 24.23 -35.49 27.81
N THR A 6 25.38 -35.04 28.24
CA THR A 6 25.81 -33.65 28.08
C THR A 6 25.92 -33.25 26.59
N ASN A 7 26.43 -34.13 25.72
CA ASN A 7 26.56 -33.85 24.29
C ASN A 7 25.19 -33.79 23.60
N ASN A 8 24.24 -34.65 24.00
CA ASN A 8 22.88 -34.64 23.47
C ASN A 8 22.14 -33.38 23.87
N ILE A 9 22.29 -32.90 25.08
CA ILE A 9 21.68 -31.67 25.57
C ILE A 9 22.26 -30.47 24.84
N ARG A 10 23.58 -30.44 24.61
CA ARG A 10 24.21 -29.36 23.81
C ARG A 10 23.69 -29.35 22.40
N LEU A 11 23.58 -30.51 21.76
CA LEU A 11 23.06 -30.64 20.41
C LEU A 11 21.62 -30.14 20.31
N ILE A 12 20.76 -30.54 21.25
CA ILE A 12 19.37 -30.09 21.31
C ILE A 12 19.28 -28.59 21.50
N LYS A 13 20.11 -28.02 22.38
CA LYS A 13 20.15 -26.57 22.59
C LYS A 13 20.61 -25.82 21.35
N MET A 14 21.65 -26.33 20.66
CA MET A 14 22.13 -25.74 19.41
C MET A 14 21.07 -25.74 18.32
N VAL A 15 20.37 -26.88 18.15
CA VAL A 15 19.29 -26.99 17.16
C VAL A 15 18.16 -26.03 17.50
N GLY A 16 17.79 -25.94 18.80
CA GLY A 16 16.75 -25.01 19.23
C GLY A 16 17.10 -23.56 18.96
N VAL A 17 18.35 -23.16 19.22
CA VAL A 17 18.83 -21.80 18.95
C VAL A 17 18.82 -21.50 17.46
N ILE A 18 19.25 -22.44 16.62
CA ILE A 18 19.26 -22.28 15.17
C ILE A 18 17.84 -22.12 14.63
N ILE A 19 16.90 -22.92 15.09
CA ILE A 19 15.50 -22.83 14.70
C ILE A 19 14.91 -21.48 15.12
N PHE A 20 15.15 -21.07 16.35
CA PHE A 20 14.67 -19.78 16.86
C PHE A 20 15.25 -18.61 16.07
N ALA A 21 16.56 -18.63 15.81
CA ALA A 21 17.21 -17.61 15.01
C ALA A 21 16.65 -17.56 13.58
N GLY A 22 16.37 -18.72 12.98
CA GLY A 22 15.75 -18.80 11.66
C GLY A 22 14.35 -18.17 11.64
N ILE A 23 13.54 -18.42 12.63
CA ILE A 23 12.20 -17.83 12.76
C ILE A 23 12.29 -16.32 12.89
N VAL A 24 13.20 -15.81 13.73
CA VAL A 24 13.40 -14.37 13.90
C VAL A 24 13.86 -13.70 12.61
N ILE A 25 14.80 -14.32 11.88
CA ILE A 25 15.30 -13.80 10.62
C ILE A 25 14.19 -13.74 9.57
N ILE A 26 13.40 -14.80 9.43
CA ILE A 26 12.27 -14.85 8.49
C ILE A 26 11.25 -13.76 8.84
N TYR A 27 10.90 -13.62 10.10
CA TYR A 27 9.97 -12.60 10.56
C TYR A 27 10.50 -11.19 10.24
N ALA A 28 11.76 -10.91 10.55
CA ALA A 28 12.39 -9.63 10.28
C ALA A 28 12.44 -9.33 8.78
N PHE A 29 12.72 -10.34 7.96
CA PHE A 29 12.75 -10.21 6.50
C PHE A 29 11.41 -9.79 5.94
N PHE A 30 10.32 -10.42 6.36
CA PHE A 30 8.97 -10.04 5.92
C PHE A 30 8.60 -8.64 6.37
N ARG A 31 8.98 -8.24 7.57
CA ARG A 31 8.74 -6.88 8.07
C ARG A 31 9.48 -5.83 7.24
N ILE A 32 10.72 -6.11 6.90
CA ILE A 32 11.54 -5.21 6.08
C ILE A 32 10.98 -5.11 4.67
N LEU A 33 10.51 -6.21 4.07
CA LEU A 33 9.89 -6.18 2.75
C LEU A 33 8.64 -5.30 2.73
N ASN A 34 7.77 -5.43 3.72
CA ASN A 34 6.58 -4.58 3.82
C ASN A 34 6.95 -3.11 3.98
N TYR A 35 7.97 -2.82 4.76
CA TYR A 35 8.49 -1.47 4.91
C TYR A 35 9.07 -0.94 3.60
N ALA A 36 9.87 -1.75 2.90
CA ALA A 36 10.54 -1.34 1.67
C ALA A 36 9.58 -1.08 0.52
N ARG A 37 8.45 -1.80 0.46
CA ARG A 37 7.46 -1.63 -0.60
C ARG A 37 6.72 -0.29 -0.54
N GLY A 38 6.50 0.26 0.66
CA GLY A 38 5.80 1.52 0.84
C GLY A 38 4.34 1.50 0.38
N PRO A 39 3.64 2.63 0.49
CA PRO A 39 2.27 2.73 0.00
C PRO A 39 2.22 2.77 -1.52
N ALA A 40 1.15 2.25 -2.11
CA ALA A 40 0.95 2.25 -3.56
C ALA A 40 -0.48 2.65 -3.89
N ILE A 41 -0.63 3.44 -4.96
CA ILE A 41 -1.93 3.87 -5.48
C ILE A 41 -2.02 3.42 -6.93
N ILE A 42 -3.11 2.72 -7.25
CA ILE A 42 -3.44 2.32 -8.61
C ILE A 42 -4.76 3.01 -8.98
N ILE A 43 -4.78 3.76 -10.07
CA ILE A 43 -6.00 4.40 -10.59
C ILE A 43 -6.51 3.52 -11.72
N THR A 44 -7.69 2.93 -11.53
CA THR A 44 -8.30 2.05 -12.52
C THR A 44 -9.09 2.86 -13.54
N GLU A 45 -9.84 3.85 -13.09
CA GLU A 45 -10.67 4.72 -13.91
C GLU A 45 -10.67 6.14 -13.33
N PRO A 46 -10.74 7.18 -14.17
CA PRO A 46 -10.56 7.19 -15.62
C PRO A 46 -9.10 7.18 -16.03
N GLU A 47 -8.84 7.11 -17.34
CA GLU A 47 -7.48 7.27 -17.86
C GLU A 47 -7.00 8.70 -17.66
N ASN A 48 -5.71 8.86 -17.42
CA ASN A 48 -5.10 10.18 -17.27
C ASN A 48 -5.21 10.98 -18.57
N GLY A 49 -5.60 12.24 -18.45
CA GLY A 49 -5.69 13.14 -19.60
C GLY A 49 -6.96 13.01 -20.42
N ILE A 50 -7.98 12.31 -19.95
CA ILE A 50 -9.24 12.20 -20.70
C ILE A 50 -9.94 13.55 -20.80
N THR A 51 -10.70 13.67 -21.87
CA THR A 51 -11.62 14.81 -22.08
C THR A 51 -13.06 14.32 -21.90
N THR A 52 -13.82 15.02 -21.10
CA THR A 52 -15.22 14.65 -20.84
C THR A 52 -16.13 15.86 -20.96
N SER A 53 -17.34 15.63 -21.43
CA SER A 53 -18.42 16.62 -21.43
C SER A 53 -19.36 16.48 -20.25
N ILE A 54 -19.13 15.47 -19.42
CA ILE A 54 -19.92 15.17 -18.23
C ILE A 54 -19.39 15.99 -17.05
N ASN A 55 -20.26 16.63 -16.30
CA ASN A 55 -19.85 17.50 -15.19
C ASN A 55 -19.54 16.74 -13.88
N THR A 56 -19.81 15.45 -13.83
CA THR A 56 -19.42 14.60 -12.71
C THR A 56 -18.80 13.32 -13.22
N ILE A 57 -17.73 12.87 -12.55
CA ILE A 57 -17.04 11.65 -12.91
C ILE A 57 -16.67 10.90 -11.64
N THR A 58 -16.67 9.58 -11.69
CA THR A 58 -16.25 8.74 -10.59
C THR A 58 -14.85 8.24 -10.83
N ILE A 59 -13.95 8.50 -9.88
CA ILE A 59 -12.59 7.99 -9.91
C ILE A 59 -12.55 6.72 -9.08
N ARG A 60 -11.95 5.67 -9.63
CA ARG A 60 -11.85 4.38 -8.98
C ARG A 60 -10.41 3.89 -9.02
N GLY A 61 -10.05 3.16 -7.99
CA GLY A 61 -8.74 2.59 -7.94
C GLY A 61 -8.58 1.65 -6.76
N GLN A 62 -7.32 1.28 -6.53
CA GLN A 62 -6.93 0.43 -5.43
C GLN A 62 -5.71 1.06 -4.75
N ALA A 63 -5.69 1.04 -3.43
CA ALA A 63 -4.57 1.49 -2.64
C ALA A 63 -4.05 0.33 -1.80
N LEU A 64 -2.73 0.14 -1.82
CA LEU A 64 -2.07 -0.98 -1.15
C LEU A 64 -1.15 -0.48 -0.06
N ARG A 65 -1.11 -1.19 1.05
CA ARG A 65 -0.23 -0.90 2.19
C ARG A 65 -0.41 0.53 2.71
N ILE A 66 -1.66 0.98 2.81
CA ILE A 66 -1.98 2.32 3.26
C ILE A 66 -2.71 2.31 4.61
N ASN A 67 -2.56 3.41 5.34
CA ASN A 67 -3.31 3.71 6.54
C ASN A 67 -4.32 4.84 6.31
N LYS A 68 -3.98 5.77 5.41
CA LYS A 68 -4.79 6.95 5.13
C LYS A 68 -4.75 7.25 3.63
N LEU A 69 -5.91 7.60 3.06
CA LEU A 69 -6.03 7.99 1.67
C LEU A 69 -6.81 9.30 1.58
N THR A 70 -6.29 10.26 0.80
CA THR A 70 -6.97 11.52 0.54
C THR A 70 -7.00 11.82 -0.95
N LEU A 71 -8.06 12.48 -1.39
CA LEU A 71 -8.18 13.00 -2.75
C LEU A 71 -8.44 14.50 -2.64
N ASN A 72 -7.52 15.31 -3.16
CA ASN A 72 -7.54 16.78 -3.04
C ASN A 72 -7.74 17.24 -1.59
N GLY A 73 -7.11 16.52 -0.64
CA GLY A 73 -7.20 16.82 0.78
C GLY A 73 -8.41 16.23 1.50
N ASN A 74 -9.36 15.63 0.79
CA ASN A 74 -10.54 15.02 1.37
C ASN A 74 -10.29 13.55 1.69
N PRO A 75 -10.56 13.08 2.92
CA PRO A 75 -10.36 11.69 3.26
C PRO A 75 -11.26 10.76 2.43
N ILE A 76 -10.70 9.64 1.99
CA ILE A 76 -11.43 8.60 1.28
C ILE A 76 -11.30 7.31 2.06
N THR A 77 -12.39 6.55 2.15
CA THR A 77 -12.37 5.21 2.75
C THR A 77 -12.12 4.16 1.69
N THR A 78 -11.40 3.12 2.07
CA THR A 78 -11.14 1.94 1.23
C THR A 78 -11.83 0.74 1.83
N ASP A 79 -12.11 -0.27 1.00
CA ASP A 79 -12.59 -1.56 1.50
C ASP A 79 -11.41 -2.40 2.02
N GLU A 80 -11.69 -3.62 2.47
CA GLU A 80 -10.68 -4.50 3.04
C GLU A 80 -9.58 -4.89 2.03
N GLN A 81 -9.90 -4.85 0.75
CA GLN A 81 -8.97 -5.17 -0.34
C GLN A 81 -8.26 -3.93 -0.88
N GLY A 82 -8.58 -2.74 -0.33
CA GLY A 82 -7.98 -1.49 -0.75
C GLY A 82 -8.66 -0.79 -1.90
N PHE A 83 -9.80 -1.29 -2.38
CA PHE A 83 -10.55 -0.63 -3.45
C PHE A 83 -11.25 0.62 -2.92
N TRP A 84 -11.24 1.66 -3.73
CA TRP A 84 -11.86 2.94 -3.40
C TRP A 84 -12.52 3.53 -4.63
N SER A 85 -13.52 4.38 -4.39
CA SER A 85 -14.16 5.18 -5.43
C SER A 85 -14.56 6.53 -4.86
N HIS A 86 -14.48 7.57 -5.67
CA HIS A 86 -14.87 8.91 -5.27
C HIS A 86 -15.42 9.67 -6.45
N LYS A 87 -16.56 10.33 -6.25
CA LYS A 87 -17.21 11.14 -7.28
C LYS A 87 -16.74 12.58 -7.15
N ILE A 88 -16.32 13.15 -8.25
CA ILE A 88 -15.86 14.54 -8.31
C ILE A 88 -16.68 15.35 -9.29
N ILE A 89 -16.67 16.66 -9.10
CA ILE A 89 -17.25 17.61 -10.04
C ILE A 89 -16.14 18.05 -11.00
N VAL A 90 -16.44 17.98 -12.30
CA VAL A 90 -15.51 18.41 -13.35
C VAL A 90 -15.93 19.79 -13.83
N PHE A 91 -14.98 20.72 -13.81
CA PHE A 91 -15.18 22.07 -14.32
C PHE A 91 -14.63 22.16 -15.75
N GLU A 92 -15.06 23.16 -16.49
CA GLU A 92 -14.53 23.42 -17.81
C GLU A 92 -13.04 23.73 -17.73
N GLY A 93 -12.27 23.16 -18.64
CA GLY A 93 -10.82 23.30 -18.66
C GLY A 93 -10.12 22.15 -17.96
N LEU A 94 -8.91 22.41 -17.48
CA LEU A 94 -8.07 21.38 -16.85
C LEU A 94 -8.44 21.22 -15.37
N ASN A 95 -8.75 19.98 -15.00
CA ASN A 95 -8.98 19.60 -13.61
C ASN A 95 -7.83 18.73 -13.14
N LYS A 96 -7.07 19.22 -12.15
CA LYS A 96 -5.98 18.47 -11.55
C LYS A 96 -6.45 17.80 -10.28
N ILE A 97 -6.28 16.49 -10.21
CA ILE A 97 -6.68 15.70 -9.07
C ILE A 97 -5.44 15.06 -8.49
N THR A 98 -5.23 15.23 -7.18
CA THR A 98 -4.10 14.66 -6.48
C THR A 98 -4.60 13.69 -5.44
N ILE A 99 -4.13 12.46 -5.52
CA ILE A 99 -4.46 11.40 -4.57
C ILE A 99 -3.19 11.12 -3.77
N VAL A 100 -3.30 11.19 -2.45
CA VAL A 100 -2.19 10.96 -1.53
C VAL A 100 -2.54 9.80 -0.62
N ALA A 101 -1.61 8.86 -0.52
CA ALA A 101 -1.72 7.72 0.40
C ALA A 101 -0.57 7.75 1.39
N GLU A 102 -0.88 7.47 2.63
CA GLU A 102 0.09 7.41 3.72
C GLU A 102 0.04 6.04 4.38
N ASP A 103 1.20 5.46 4.67
CA ASP A 103 1.28 4.17 5.35
C ASP A 103 1.36 4.34 6.87
N GLN A 104 1.38 3.21 7.59
CA GLN A 104 1.48 3.21 9.05
C GLN A 104 2.82 3.73 9.58
N PHE A 105 3.82 3.88 8.70
CA PHE A 105 5.15 4.37 9.07
C PHE A 105 5.34 5.86 8.74
N GLY A 106 4.27 6.55 8.32
CA GLY A 106 4.32 7.96 7.98
C GLY A 106 4.85 8.27 6.59
N ARG A 107 5.14 7.26 5.77
CA ARG A 107 5.55 7.48 4.38
C ARG A 107 4.33 7.76 3.53
N SER A 108 4.50 8.64 2.55
CA SER A 108 3.42 9.00 1.64
C SER A 108 3.83 8.82 0.19
N THR A 109 2.84 8.57 -0.64
CA THR A 109 2.98 8.58 -2.11
C THR A 109 1.80 9.34 -2.68
N SER A 110 2.00 9.92 -3.85
CA SER A 110 0.95 10.68 -4.51
C SER A 110 0.82 10.28 -5.97
N ARG A 111 -0.41 10.37 -6.48
CA ARG A 111 -0.72 10.19 -7.90
C ARG A 111 -1.51 11.37 -8.38
N GLY A 112 -1.09 11.91 -9.52
CA GLY A 112 -1.83 12.98 -10.21
C GLY A 112 -2.69 12.41 -11.31
N LEU A 113 -3.87 12.99 -11.48
CA LEU A 113 -4.78 12.66 -12.57
C LEU A 113 -5.29 13.96 -13.17
N ASP A 114 -5.15 14.11 -14.47
CA ASP A 114 -5.62 15.28 -15.19
C ASP A 114 -6.88 14.90 -15.99
N ILE A 115 -7.91 15.71 -15.86
CA ILE A 115 -9.17 15.55 -16.59
C ILE A 115 -9.52 16.88 -17.22
N VAL A 116 -9.79 16.86 -18.52
CA VAL A 116 -10.22 18.05 -19.25
C VAL A 116 -11.74 18.06 -19.39
N GLY A 117 -12.36 19.08 -18.83
CA GLY A 117 -13.79 19.33 -18.99
C GLY A 117 -14.02 20.18 -20.24
N LYS A 118 -14.83 19.66 -21.12
CA LYS A 118 -15.19 20.35 -22.37
C LYS A 118 -16.70 20.39 -22.48
N MET A 119 -17.27 21.43 -21.93
CA MET A 119 -18.71 21.61 -21.85
C MET A 119 -19.22 22.61 -22.90
#